data_6c51ff89e92d366a0ba2c6904a477102
#
_entry.id   6c51ff89e92d366a0ba2c6904a477102
#
_cell.length_a   1.000
_cell.length_b   1.000
_cell.length_c   1.000
_cell.angle_alpha   90.00
_cell.angle_beta   90.00
_cell.angle_gamma   90.00
#
_symmetry.space_group_name_H-M   'P 1'
#
loop_
_entity.id
_entity.type
_entity.pdbx_description
1 polymer ?
#
loop_
_entity_poly.entity_id
_entity_poly.type
_entity_poly.pdbx_seq_one_letter_code
_entity_poly.pdbx_strand_id
1 'polypeptide(L)'
;MKQALAQKARIPLYRNPAMRGIAAQLAVLAIVVWALVTIFNNTVANLRVRGIQTGFDFMDQVAPFAIGFSPFIEYKLGESPYWLVFLIGIQNTIIVSILGIIAATIIGFTVGVMRLSPNFFLSRFALLYIETFRNIPVLLQIMFWNFAVFLPLLPFPQQSLGAGWGLFLNNRGLYLPKPVPAEGVGIWALLAAFIIGIVAIVVLSRWARRRQYLTGRRPPGVLYGLLVMAGLVALAFLMFDAPLRFERPELGRFNLSGGIQVPLPLFSLWFALSTYTASFIAENVRGGIASVSRGQTEASQSLGLSRAKMLRLVVIPQALRVIIPPTINQYLNLTKNSSLAVAVAYEELVSLWAGIALNQTGQALVIIAMTIVVYETLSLITSAILNIYNKRVQLVER
;
A
#
# COMPACT_ATOMS: atom_id res chain seq x y z
N MET A 1 -7.18 66.69 26.70
CA MET A 1 -6.17 65.72 26.26
C MET A 1 -6.82 64.81 25.19
N LYS A 2 -6.78 65.26 23.93
CA LYS A 2 -7.39 64.54 22.78
C LYS A 2 -6.29 63.60 22.22
N GLN A 3 -6.47 62.27 22.37
CA GLN A 3 -5.57 61.32 21.72
C GLN A 3 -5.77 61.37 20.22
N ALA A 4 -4.70 61.72 19.50
CA ALA A 4 -4.65 61.72 18.05
C ALA A 4 -4.79 60.26 17.57
N LEU A 5 -5.93 59.98 16.93
CA LEU A 5 -6.12 58.77 16.12
C LEU A 5 -5.12 58.81 14.96
N ALA A 6 -4.07 58.03 15.07
CA ALA A 6 -3.12 57.86 13.97
C ALA A 6 -3.88 57.22 12.79
N GLN A 7 -4.22 58.04 11.78
CA GLN A 7 -4.69 57.57 10.47
C GLN A 7 -3.61 56.68 9.89
N LYS A 8 -3.84 55.35 9.91
CA LYS A 8 -3.03 54.38 9.16
C LYS A 8 -3.08 54.81 7.68
N ALA A 9 -2.01 55.47 7.20
CA ALA A 9 -1.88 55.82 5.80
C ALA A 9 -2.13 54.56 4.96
N ARG A 10 -3.20 54.56 4.14
CA ARG A 10 -3.50 53.48 3.22
C ARG A 10 -2.40 53.41 2.17
N ILE A 11 -1.47 52.46 2.32
CA ILE A 11 -0.45 52.21 1.32
C ILE A 11 -1.19 51.83 0.01
N PRO A 12 -0.96 52.52 -1.10
CA PRO A 12 -1.56 52.20 -2.39
C PRO A 12 -1.32 50.71 -2.72
N LEU A 13 -2.33 50.04 -3.25
CA LEU A 13 -2.30 48.59 -3.49
C LEU A 13 -1.06 48.14 -4.28
N TYR A 14 -0.62 48.93 -5.25
CA TYR A 14 0.58 48.66 -6.06
C TYR A 14 1.92 48.79 -5.29
N ARG A 15 1.94 49.45 -4.13
CA ARG A 15 3.11 49.57 -3.24
C ARG A 15 3.08 48.56 -2.07
N ASN A 16 1.96 47.87 -1.88
CA ASN A 16 1.84 46.85 -0.83
C ASN A 16 2.67 45.60 -1.21
N PRO A 17 3.70 45.22 -0.42
CA PRO A 17 4.55 44.05 -0.73
C PRO A 17 3.77 42.74 -0.86
N ALA A 18 2.73 42.53 -0.05
CA ALA A 18 1.87 41.37 -0.11
C ALA A 18 1.08 41.29 -1.42
N MET A 19 0.51 42.43 -1.87
CA MET A 19 -0.23 42.47 -3.13
C MET A 19 0.69 42.29 -4.35
N ARG A 20 1.90 42.82 -4.31
CA ARG A 20 2.91 42.58 -5.36
C ARG A 20 3.34 41.10 -5.41
N GLY A 21 3.50 40.49 -4.24
CA GLY A 21 3.79 39.06 -4.15
C GLY A 21 2.68 38.17 -4.74
N ILE A 22 1.42 38.47 -4.41
CA ILE A 22 0.26 37.76 -4.97
C ILE A 22 0.17 37.99 -6.49
N ALA A 23 0.33 39.24 -6.95
CA ALA A 23 0.29 39.54 -8.37
C ALA A 23 1.40 38.82 -9.16
N ALA A 24 2.62 38.76 -8.61
CA ALA A 24 3.71 38.03 -9.22
C ALA A 24 3.42 36.51 -9.25
N GLN A 25 2.88 35.94 -8.19
CA GLN A 25 2.47 34.50 -8.14
C GLN A 25 1.38 34.19 -9.17
N LEU A 26 0.36 35.06 -9.28
CA LEU A 26 -0.70 34.94 -10.28
C LEU A 26 -0.17 35.06 -11.70
N ALA A 27 0.77 36.01 -11.96
CA ALA A 27 1.40 36.13 -13.25
C ALA A 27 2.23 34.90 -13.64
N VAL A 28 3.02 34.36 -12.71
CA VAL A 28 3.77 33.13 -12.93
C VAL A 28 2.81 31.96 -13.18
N LEU A 29 1.74 31.83 -12.38
CA LEU A 29 0.73 30.80 -12.57
C LEU A 29 0.06 30.92 -13.94
N ALA A 30 -0.31 32.13 -14.36
CA ALA A 30 -0.91 32.38 -15.67
C ALA A 30 0.03 31.97 -16.81
N ILE A 31 1.32 32.31 -16.72
CA ILE A 31 2.34 31.92 -17.71
C ILE A 31 2.48 30.39 -17.77
N VAL A 32 2.53 29.73 -16.62
CA VAL A 32 2.63 28.27 -16.56
C VAL A 32 1.39 27.63 -17.18
N VAL A 33 0.18 28.08 -16.82
CA VAL A 33 -1.06 27.56 -17.39
C VAL A 33 -1.12 27.80 -18.90
N TRP A 34 -0.77 29.01 -19.36
CA TRP A 34 -0.70 29.32 -20.79
C TRP A 34 0.29 28.42 -21.52
N ALA A 35 1.49 28.21 -20.99
CA ALA A 35 2.49 27.32 -21.58
C ALA A 35 1.99 25.88 -21.66
N LEU A 36 1.36 25.37 -20.58
CA LEU A 36 0.80 24.01 -20.55
C LEU A 36 -0.33 23.85 -21.60
N VAL A 37 -1.24 24.83 -21.69
CA VAL A 37 -2.33 24.82 -22.70
C VAL A 37 -1.75 24.87 -24.11
N THR A 38 -0.75 25.70 -24.37
CA THR A 38 -0.11 25.82 -25.68
C THR A 38 0.60 24.52 -26.06
N ILE A 39 1.37 23.92 -25.14
CA ILE A 39 2.03 22.63 -25.35
C ILE A 39 0.98 21.55 -25.63
N PHE A 40 -0.08 21.49 -24.85
CA PHE A 40 -1.16 20.53 -25.03
C PHE A 40 -1.83 20.66 -26.41
N ASN A 41 -2.24 21.87 -26.79
CA ASN A 41 -2.88 22.14 -28.08
C ASN A 41 -1.97 21.81 -29.28
N ASN A 42 -0.69 22.20 -29.20
CA ASN A 42 0.30 21.87 -30.22
C ASN A 42 0.53 20.35 -30.32
N THR A 43 0.58 19.67 -29.18
CA THR A 43 0.72 18.20 -29.15
C THR A 43 -0.49 17.52 -29.81
N VAL A 44 -1.71 17.92 -29.45
CA VAL A 44 -2.94 17.37 -30.06
C VAL A 44 -3.00 17.67 -31.56
N ALA A 45 -2.65 18.87 -31.98
CA ALA A 45 -2.60 19.23 -33.40
C ALA A 45 -1.58 18.36 -34.17
N ASN A 46 -0.37 18.20 -33.63
CA ASN A 46 0.67 17.37 -34.24
C ASN A 46 0.28 15.89 -34.30
N LEU A 47 -0.40 15.37 -33.28
CA LEU A 47 -0.88 13.99 -33.26
C LEU A 47 -1.95 13.77 -34.32
N ARG A 48 -2.89 14.72 -34.51
CA ARG A 48 -3.89 14.68 -35.56
C ARG A 48 -3.26 14.66 -36.98
N VAL A 49 -2.26 15.51 -37.20
CA VAL A 49 -1.53 15.54 -38.49
C VAL A 49 -0.82 14.20 -38.76
N ARG A 50 -0.37 13.51 -37.72
CA ARG A 50 0.27 12.19 -37.82
C ARG A 50 -0.73 11.02 -37.83
N GLY A 51 -2.04 11.29 -37.84
CA GLY A 51 -3.08 10.25 -37.84
C GLY A 51 -3.20 9.52 -36.47
N ILE A 52 -2.57 10.03 -35.42
CA ILE A 52 -2.66 9.42 -34.09
C ILE A 52 -3.96 9.90 -33.44
N GLN A 53 -4.87 8.97 -33.20
CA GLN A 53 -6.15 9.26 -32.55
C GLN A 53 -5.92 9.68 -31.08
N THR A 54 -6.69 10.67 -30.63
CA THR A 54 -6.71 11.15 -29.25
C THR A 54 -8.15 11.22 -28.78
N GLY A 55 -8.52 10.40 -27.81
CA GLY A 55 -9.89 10.36 -27.30
C GLY A 55 -10.08 9.19 -26.33
N PHE A 56 -11.26 9.08 -25.75
CA PHE A 56 -11.61 8.02 -24.81
C PHE A 56 -12.48 6.91 -25.44
N ASP A 57 -12.85 7.06 -26.72
CA ASP A 57 -13.76 6.12 -27.41
C ASP A 57 -13.21 4.69 -27.47
N PHE A 58 -11.89 4.53 -27.42
CA PHE A 58 -11.27 3.20 -27.37
C PHE A 58 -11.56 2.45 -26.07
N MET A 59 -11.92 3.15 -25.00
CA MET A 59 -12.17 2.51 -23.70
C MET A 59 -13.36 1.55 -23.73
N ASP A 60 -14.34 1.79 -24.59
CA ASP A 60 -15.51 0.92 -24.77
C ASP A 60 -15.27 -0.21 -25.78
N GLN A 61 -14.14 -0.18 -26.50
CA GLN A 61 -13.76 -1.26 -27.41
C GLN A 61 -13.33 -2.49 -26.62
N VAL A 62 -13.59 -3.67 -27.22
CA VAL A 62 -13.22 -4.95 -26.63
C VAL A 62 -11.71 -5.15 -26.66
N ALA A 63 -11.13 -5.53 -25.51
CA ALA A 63 -9.71 -5.83 -25.39
C ALA A 63 -9.42 -7.24 -25.94
N PRO A 64 -8.51 -7.38 -26.95
CA PRO A 64 -8.28 -8.65 -27.64
C PRO A 64 -7.22 -9.55 -26.99
N PHE A 65 -6.85 -9.33 -25.74
CA PHE A 65 -5.79 -10.08 -25.05
C PHE A 65 -6.27 -10.65 -23.71
N ALA A 66 -5.64 -11.74 -23.27
CA ALA A 66 -5.96 -12.37 -22.01
C ALA A 66 -5.26 -11.65 -20.83
N ILE A 67 -5.92 -11.66 -19.67
CA ILE A 67 -5.36 -11.21 -18.38
C ILE A 67 -5.32 -12.44 -17.47
N GLY A 68 -4.12 -12.75 -16.96
CA GLY A 68 -3.89 -13.94 -16.15
C GLY A 68 -4.25 -13.77 -14.68
N PHE A 69 -4.32 -12.52 -14.17
CA PHE A 69 -4.60 -12.24 -12.77
C PHE A 69 -5.59 -11.10 -12.59
N SER A 70 -6.81 -11.46 -12.18
CA SER A 70 -7.87 -10.51 -11.82
C SER A 70 -8.76 -11.12 -10.73
N PRO A 71 -8.35 -11.05 -9.46
CA PRO A 71 -9.02 -11.80 -8.39
C PRO A 71 -10.39 -11.26 -7.99
N PHE A 72 -10.70 -9.99 -8.23
CA PHE A 72 -11.95 -9.34 -7.80
C PHE A 72 -12.80 -8.80 -8.93
N ILE A 73 -12.25 -8.65 -10.14
CA ILE A 73 -12.93 -8.14 -11.31
C ILE A 73 -13.03 -9.28 -12.33
N GLU A 74 -14.22 -9.63 -12.73
CA GLU A 74 -14.41 -10.66 -13.76
C GLU A 74 -13.99 -10.10 -15.13
N TYR A 75 -13.08 -10.80 -15.80
CA TYR A 75 -12.59 -10.46 -17.13
C TYR A 75 -12.81 -11.63 -18.07
N LYS A 76 -13.41 -11.35 -19.25
CA LYS A 76 -13.65 -12.34 -20.29
C LYS A 76 -12.96 -11.90 -21.58
N LEU A 77 -12.06 -12.73 -22.06
CA LEU A 77 -11.36 -12.50 -23.32
C LEU A 77 -12.37 -12.39 -24.49
N GLY A 78 -12.23 -11.32 -25.30
CA GLY A 78 -13.09 -11.08 -26.44
C GLY A 78 -14.46 -10.48 -26.13
N GLU A 79 -14.78 -10.18 -24.86
CA GLU A 79 -16.01 -9.52 -24.44
C GLU A 79 -15.76 -8.26 -23.60
N SER A 80 -14.71 -8.27 -22.79
CA SER A 80 -14.44 -7.19 -21.82
C SER A 80 -13.81 -5.97 -22.48
N PRO A 81 -14.31 -4.75 -22.16
CA PRO A 81 -13.79 -3.51 -22.74
C PRO A 81 -12.49 -3.04 -22.07
N TYR A 82 -11.77 -2.11 -22.72
CA TYR A 82 -10.52 -1.55 -22.21
C TYR A 82 -10.65 -0.82 -20.88
N TRP A 83 -11.80 -0.18 -20.58
CA TRP A 83 -11.97 0.44 -19.25
C TRP A 83 -11.89 -0.59 -18.11
N LEU A 84 -12.29 -1.84 -18.36
CA LEU A 84 -12.17 -2.92 -17.38
C LEU A 84 -10.71 -3.33 -17.20
N VAL A 85 -9.93 -3.37 -18.28
CA VAL A 85 -8.46 -3.60 -18.23
C VAL A 85 -7.79 -2.52 -17.36
N PHE A 86 -8.19 -1.26 -17.52
CA PHE A 86 -7.70 -0.15 -16.71
C PHE A 86 -7.98 -0.36 -15.21
N LEU A 87 -9.21 -0.75 -14.86
CA LEU A 87 -9.56 -1.03 -13.46
C LEU A 87 -8.80 -2.24 -12.90
N ILE A 88 -8.57 -3.29 -13.70
CA ILE A 88 -7.77 -4.45 -13.30
C ILE A 88 -6.31 -4.03 -13.03
N GLY A 89 -5.75 -3.19 -13.89
CA GLY A 89 -4.41 -2.64 -13.67
C GLY A 89 -4.30 -1.88 -12.35
N ILE A 90 -5.28 -1.03 -12.03
CA ILE A 90 -5.35 -0.31 -10.74
C ILE A 90 -5.48 -1.31 -9.58
N GLN A 91 -6.39 -2.28 -9.68
CA GLN A 91 -6.58 -3.32 -8.67
C GLN A 91 -5.25 -4.03 -8.36
N ASN A 92 -4.54 -4.48 -9.37
CA ASN A 92 -3.30 -5.24 -9.22
C ASN A 92 -2.16 -4.39 -8.64
N THR A 93 -2.10 -3.10 -9.00
CA THR A 93 -1.19 -2.12 -8.38
C THR A 93 -1.48 -1.95 -6.89
N ILE A 94 -2.75 -1.84 -6.51
CA ILE A 94 -3.17 -1.70 -5.11
C ILE A 94 -2.86 -2.98 -4.31
N ILE A 95 -3.11 -4.16 -4.88
CA ILE A 95 -2.83 -5.45 -4.23
C ILE A 95 -1.35 -5.56 -3.87
N VAL A 96 -0.45 -5.40 -4.83
CA VAL A 96 0.99 -5.52 -4.55
C VAL A 96 1.48 -4.43 -3.60
N SER A 97 0.94 -3.22 -3.69
CA SER A 97 1.30 -2.10 -2.81
C SER A 97 0.91 -2.37 -1.36
N ILE A 98 -0.33 -2.80 -1.11
CA ILE A 98 -0.81 -3.09 0.25
C ILE A 98 -0.04 -4.27 0.85
N LEU A 99 0.10 -5.36 0.12
CA LEU A 99 0.84 -6.54 0.58
C LEU A 99 2.31 -6.20 0.84
N GLY A 100 2.92 -5.41 -0.04
CA GLY A 100 4.29 -4.93 0.10
C GLY A 100 4.50 -4.03 1.30
N ILE A 101 3.61 -3.06 1.54
CA ILE A 101 3.67 -2.15 2.70
C ILE A 101 3.56 -2.92 4.01
N ILE A 102 2.63 -3.87 4.09
CA ILE A 102 2.45 -4.70 5.31
C ILE A 102 3.73 -5.50 5.59
N ALA A 103 4.24 -6.23 4.60
CA ALA A 103 5.44 -7.04 4.76
C ALA A 103 6.69 -6.19 5.05
N ALA A 104 6.88 -5.09 4.31
CA ALA A 104 8.00 -4.18 4.52
C ALA A 104 7.99 -3.55 5.91
N THR A 105 6.80 -3.25 6.44
CA THR A 105 6.66 -2.71 7.80
C THR A 105 7.07 -3.74 8.84
N ILE A 106 6.54 -4.95 8.76
CA ILE A 106 6.84 -6.04 9.72
C ILE A 106 8.34 -6.35 9.70
N ILE A 107 8.91 -6.59 8.51
CA ILE A 107 10.33 -6.92 8.36
C ILE A 107 11.20 -5.73 8.81
N GLY A 108 10.88 -4.51 8.36
CA GLY A 108 11.65 -3.31 8.64
C GLY A 108 11.71 -2.95 10.13
N PHE A 109 10.57 -3.01 10.83
CA PHE A 109 10.56 -2.81 12.29
C PHE A 109 11.33 -3.91 13.01
N THR A 110 11.16 -5.17 12.62
CA THR A 110 11.89 -6.29 13.22
C THR A 110 13.40 -6.12 13.05
N VAL A 111 13.87 -5.90 11.82
CA VAL A 111 15.30 -5.75 11.51
C VAL A 111 15.88 -4.48 12.15
N GLY A 112 15.13 -3.38 12.19
CA GLY A 112 15.54 -2.14 12.82
C GLY A 112 15.76 -2.29 14.33
N VAL A 113 14.89 -3.03 15.02
CA VAL A 113 15.05 -3.38 16.43
C VAL A 113 16.21 -4.37 16.63
N MET A 114 16.34 -5.38 15.77
CA MET A 114 17.48 -6.32 15.80
C MET A 114 18.83 -5.59 15.67
N ARG A 115 18.90 -4.53 14.86
CA ARG A 115 20.12 -3.73 14.66
C ARG A 115 20.60 -3.03 15.94
N LEU A 116 19.69 -2.73 16.87
CA LEU A 116 19.97 -2.13 18.18
C LEU A 116 20.17 -3.16 19.31
N SER A 117 20.12 -4.45 18.98
CA SER A 117 20.33 -5.52 19.95
C SER A 117 21.76 -5.51 20.49
N PRO A 118 21.96 -5.76 21.79
CA PRO A 118 23.29 -6.00 22.36
C PRO A 118 23.93 -7.33 21.86
N ASN A 119 23.12 -8.22 21.30
CA ASN A 119 23.59 -9.47 20.73
C ASN A 119 24.33 -9.19 19.42
N PHE A 120 25.64 -9.54 19.39
CA PHE A 120 26.53 -9.30 18.26
C PHE A 120 26.00 -9.91 16.96
N PHE A 121 25.54 -11.17 16.99
CA PHE A 121 25.07 -11.87 15.78
C PHE A 121 23.80 -11.22 15.21
N LEU A 122 22.82 -10.91 16.03
CA LEU A 122 21.58 -10.23 15.60
C LEU A 122 21.88 -8.88 15.00
N SER A 123 22.73 -8.07 15.66
CA SER A 123 23.10 -6.75 15.19
C SER A 123 23.88 -6.79 13.87
N ARG A 124 24.80 -7.77 13.71
CA ARG A 124 25.57 -7.93 12.46
C ARG A 124 24.73 -8.47 11.31
N PHE A 125 23.85 -9.43 11.57
CA PHE A 125 22.94 -9.92 10.56
C PHE A 125 22.01 -8.79 10.05
N ALA A 126 21.43 -8.00 10.96
CA ALA A 126 20.62 -6.86 10.60
C ALA A 126 21.40 -5.81 9.80
N LEU A 127 22.66 -5.54 10.18
CA LEU A 127 23.54 -4.65 9.40
C LEU A 127 23.77 -5.16 7.98
N LEU A 128 24.17 -6.42 7.84
CA LEU A 128 24.42 -7.04 6.53
C LEU A 128 23.18 -6.96 5.63
N TYR A 129 22.01 -7.28 6.19
CA TYR A 129 20.75 -7.16 5.47
C TYR A 129 20.51 -5.71 4.99
N ILE A 130 20.58 -4.73 5.89
CA ILE A 130 20.33 -3.32 5.56
C ILE A 130 21.28 -2.84 4.47
N GLU A 131 22.59 -3.06 4.63
CA GLU A 131 23.59 -2.60 3.66
C GLU A 131 23.45 -3.29 2.30
N THR A 132 23.16 -4.60 2.29
CA THR A 132 22.99 -5.34 1.04
C THR A 132 21.77 -4.84 0.25
N PHE A 133 20.60 -4.80 0.90
CA PHE A 133 19.36 -4.47 0.17
C PHE A 133 19.25 -2.99 -0.20
N ARG A 134 19.84 -2.08 0.55
CA ARG A 134 19.84 -0.64 0.22
C ARG A 134 20.78 -0.29 -0.94
N ASN A 135 21.88 -1.00 -1.09
CA ASN A 135 22.91 -0.67 -2.07
C ASN A 135 22.71 -1.34 -3.44
N ILE A 136 21.78 -2.28 -3.54
CA ILE A 136 21.42 -2.93 -4.81
C ILE A 136 20.18 -2.24 -5.40
N PRO A 137 20.18 -1.81 -6.68
CA PRO A 137 18.99 -1.24 -7.32
C PRO A 137 17.80 -2.20 -7.26
N VAL A 138 16.62 -1.67 -6.90
CA VAL A 138 15.43 -2.49 -6.70
C VAL A 138 15.02 -3.28 -7.94
N LEU A 139 15.17 -2.71 -9.14
CA LEU A 139 14.88 -3.42 -10.40
C LEU A 139 15.72 -4.69 -10.54
N LEU A 140 17.01 -4.61 -10.23
CA LEU A 140 17.90 -5.78 -10.27
C LEU A 140 17.47 -6.83 -9.24
N GLN A 141 17.01 -6.42 -8.06
CA GLN A 141 16.49 -7.35 -7.06
C GLN A 141 15.22 -8.04 -7.57
N ILE A 142 14.27 -7.32 -8.20
CA ILE A 142 13.05 -7.90 -8.77
C ILE A 142 13.41 -8.96 -9.81
N MET A 143 14.32 -8.63 -10.75
CA MET A 143 14.76 -9.55 -11.79
C MET A 143 15.51 -10.77 -11.20
N PHE A 144 16.40 -10.54 -10.23
CA PHE A 144 17.14 -11.61 -9.56
C PHE A 144 16.21 -12.60 -8.86
N TRP A 145 15.29 -12.11 -8.04
CA TRP A 145 14.35 -12.98 -7.33
C TRP A 145 13.45 -13.76 -8.28
N ASN A 146 12.96 -13.13 -9.35
CA ASN A 146 12.09 -13.80 -10.31
C ASN A 146 12.83 -14.82 -11.16
N PHE A 147 13.89 -14.40 -11.86
CA PHE A 147 14.52 -15.21 -12.90
C PHE A 147 15.66 -16.10 -12.38
N ALA A 148 16.39 -15.67 -11.35
CA ALA A 148 17.52 -16.43 -10.84
C ALA A 148 17.16 -17.29 -9.61
N VAL A 149 16.10 -16.96 -8.88
CA VAL A 149 15.73 -17.68 -7.66
C VAL A 149 14.44 -18.45 -7.83
N PHE A 150 13.29 -17.77 -7.92
CA PHE A 150 12.00 -18.46 -7.83
C PHE A 150 11.67 -19.30 -9.05
N LEU A 151 11.90 -18.78 -10.26
CA LEU A 151 11.58 -19.49 -11.49
C LEU A 151 12.34 -20.82 -11.64
N PRO A 152 13.69 -20.88 -11.43
CA PRO A 152 14.44 -22.12 -11.57
C PRO A 152 14.37 -23.04 -10.36
N LEU A 153 14.16 -22.51 -9.12
CA LEU A 153 14.15 -23.32 -7.91
C LEU A 153 12.80 -23.99 -7.63
N LEU A 154 11.71 -23.42 -8.12
CA LEU A 154 10.40 -23.98 -7.94
C LEU A 154 10.11 -25.06 -8.97
N PRO A 155 9.48 -26.18 -8.55
CA PRO A 155 9.19 -27.29 -9.45
C PRO A 155 8.13 -26.94 -10.50
N PHE A 156 8.03 -27.76 -11.55
CA PHE A 156 6.94 -27.67 -12.52
C PHE A 156 5.58 -28.01 -11.89
N PRO A 157 4.45 -27.59 -12.50
CA PRO A 157 3.12 -27.80 -11.94
C PRO A 157 2.80 -29.27 -11.56
N GLN A 158 3.32 -30.24 -12.33
CA GLN A 158 3.11 -31.67 -12.07
C GLN A 158 3.82 -32.15 -10.79
N GLN A 159 4.85 -31.46 -10.34
CA GLN A 159 5.64 -31.77 -9.15
C GLN A 159 5.45 -30.70 -8.06
N SER A 160 4.34 -29.95 -8.11
CA SER A 160 4.06 -28.87 -7.17
C SER A 160 4.32 -29.28 -5.73
N LEU A 161 4.97 -28.40 -4.99
CA LEU A 161 5.08 -28.53 -3.55
C LEU A 161 3.68 -28.34 -2.96
N GLY A 162 3.13 -29.36 -2.32
CA GLY A 162 1.77 -29.35 -1.79
C GLY A 162 1.75 -29.48 -0.27
N ALA A 163 0.93 -28.68 0.40
CA ALA A 163 0.58 -28.84 1.79
C ALA A 163 -0.88 -29.30 1.88
N GLY A 164 -1.17 -30.56 1.89
CA GLY A 164 -2.44 -31.32 2.00
C GLY A 164 -3.81 -30.63 2.09
N TRP A 165 -3.84 -29.28 2.19
CA TRP A 165 -5.03 -28.44 2.33
C TRP A 165 -5.48 -27.77 1.02
N GLY A 166 -4.93 -28.19 -0.13
CA GLY A 166 -5.17 -27.54 -1.43
C GLY A 166 -4.27 -26.32 -1.66
N LEU A 167 -3.13 -26.27 -0.98
CA LEU A 167 -2.08 -25.30 -1.21
C LEU A 167 -1.04 -25.93 -2.12
N PHE A 168 -0.73 -25.29 -3.25
CA PHE A 168 0.32 -25.77 -4.16
C PHE A 168 1.24 -24.63 -4.55
N LEU A 169 2.54 -24.88 -4.53
CA LEU A 169 3.57 -23.95 -4.95
C LEU A 169 4.41 -24.55 -6.08
N ASN A 170 4.51 -23.83 -7.18
CA ASN A 170 5.30 -24.23 -8.35
C ASN A 170 5.83 -23.00 -9.11
N ASN A 171 6.54 -23.21 -10.21
CA ASN A 171 7.12 -22.16 -11.01
C ASN A 171 6.11 -21.26 -11.77
N ARG A 172 4.81 -21.56 -11.71
CA ARG A 172 3.72 -20.67 -12.21
C ARG A 172 3.09 -19.84 -11.11
N GLY A 173 3.37 -20.16 -9.84
CA GLY A 173 2.90 -19.39 -8.69
C GLY A 173 2.40 -20.25 -7.53
N LEU A 174 1.73 -19.56 -6.61
CA LEU A 174 1.07 -20.15 -5.44
C LEU A 174 -0.42 -20.31 -5.74
N TYR A 175 -0.93 -21.51 -5.57
CA TYR A 175 -2.36 -21.84 -5.72
C TYR A 175 -2.98 -22.03 -4.35
N LEU A 176 -4.09 -21.35 -4.12
CA LEU A 176 -4.83 -21.31 -2.86
C LEU A 176 -6.28 -21.76 -3.10
N PRO A 177 -6.94 -22.36 -2.10
CA PRO A 177 -8.37 -22.57 -2.17
C PRO A 177 -9.13 -21.26 -2.36
N LYS A 178 -10.03 -21.19 -3.33
CA LYS A 178 -10.88 -20.03 -3.61
C LYS A 178 -12.12 -20.08 -2.72
N PRO A 179 -12.38 -19.06 -1.91
CA PRO A 179 -13.65 -18.96 -1.22
C PRO A 179 -14.76 -18.64 -2.22
N VAL A 180 -15.71 -19.54 -2.38
CA VAL A 180 -16.87 -19.39 -3.26
C VAL A 180 -18.12 -19.30 -2.38
N PRO A 181 -18.94 -18.24 -2.52
CA PRO A 181 -20.19 -18.15 -1.80
C PRO A 181 -21.10 -19.33 -2.17
N ALA A 182 -21.69 -19.99 -1.15
CA ALA A 182 -22.76 -20.93 -1.39
C ALA A 182 -24.02 -20.17 -1.87
N GLU A 183 -24.85 -20.81 -2.68
CA GLU A 183 -26.11 -20.23 -3.13
C GLU A 183 -27.01 -19.88 -1.93
N GLY A 184 -27.70 -18.74 -1.98
CA GLY A 184 -28.65 -18.31 -0.97
C GLY A 184 -28.18 -17.13 -0.11
N VAL A 185 -28.93 -16.89 0.98
CA VAL A 185 -28.73 -15.74 1.88
C VAL A 185 -27.54 -15.88 2.84
N GLY A 186 -26.90 -17.02 2.92
CA GLY A 186 -25.85 -17.30 3.91
C GLY A 186 -24.62 -16.36 3.80
N ILE A 187 -24.26 -15.96 2.59
CA ILE A 187 -23.15 -15.00 2.39
C ILE A 187 -23.47 -13.62 2.98
N TRP A 188 -24.72 -13.17 2.86
CA TRP A 188 -25.16 -11.91 3.44
C TRP A 188 -25.16 -11.95 4.97
N ALA A 189 -25.56 -13.10 5.55
CA ALA A 189 -25.46 -13.33 7.00
C ALA A 189 -23.99 -13.27 7.47
N LEU A 190 -23.06 -13.85 6.71
CA LEU A 190 -21.64 -13.79 7.01
C LEU A 190 -21.08 -12.36 6.95
N LEU A 191 -21.44 -11.60 5.91
CA LEU A 191 -21.07 -10.19 5.80
C LEU A 191 -21.64 -9.36 6.94
N ALA A 192 -22.91 -9.59 7.30
CA ALA A 192 -23.53 -8.93 8.46
C ALA A 192 -22.80 -9.28 9.77
N ALA A 193 -22.41 -10.55 9.97
CA ALA A 193 -21.64 -10.99 11.13
C ALA A 193 -20.28 -10.26 11.22
N PHE A 194 -19.57 -10.08 10.10
CA PHE A 194 -18.34 -9.30 10.07
C PHE A 194 -18.55 -7.82 10.40
N ILE A 195 -19.55 -7.18 9.80
CA ILE A 195 -19.87 -5.75 10.04
C ILE A 195 -20.24 -5.55 11.51
N ILE A 196 -21.16 -6.37 12.06
CA ILE A 196 -21.56 -6.30 13.46
C ILE A 196 -20.36 -6.57 14.38
N GLY A 197 -19.51 -7.52 14.02
CA GLY A 197 -18.26 -7.81 14.73
C GLY A 197 -17.31 -6.62 14.80
N ILE A 198 -17.10 -5.92 13.69
CA ILE A 198 -16.29 -4.68 13.65
C ILE A 198 -16.90 -3.60 14.54
N VAL A 199 -18.22 -3.40 14.46
CA VAL A 199 -18.94 -2.46 15.33
C VAL A 199 -18.75 -2.85 16.81
N ALA A 200 -18.88 -4.14 17.15
CA ALA A 200 -18.68 -4.65 18.50
C ALA A 200 -17.23 -4.38 18.99
N ILE A 201 -16.20 -4.59 18.17
CA ILE A 201 -14.81 -4.26 18.50
C ILE A 201 -14.68 -2.77 18.85
N VAL A 202 -15.27 -1.88 18.05
CA VAL A 202 -15.19 -0.43 18.28
C VAL A 202 -15.91 -0.04 19.56
N VAL A 203 -17.15 -0.52 19.74
CA VAL A 203 -18.00 -0.20 20.90
C VAL A 203 -17.37 -0.71 22.20
N LEU A 204 -16.95 -1.99 22.23
CA LEU A 204 -16.35 -2.60 23.41
C LEU A 204 -14.96 -2.00 23.72
N SER A 205 -14.21 -1.59 22.72
CA SER A 205 -12.95 -0.85 22.94
C SER A 205 -13.19 0.54 23.55
N ARG A 206 -14.22 1.25 23.09
CA ARG A 206 -14.62 2.55 23.68
C ARG A 206 -15.14 2.38 25.09
N TRP A 207 -15.97 1.37 25.35
CA TRP A 207 -16.45 1.02 26.68
C TRP A 207 -15.28 0.67 27.63
N ALA A 208 -14.32 -0.15 27.18
CA ALA A 208 -13.15 -0.52 27.96
C ALA A 208 -12.28 0.70 28.36
N ARG A 209 -12.16 1.68 27.45
CA ARG A 209 -11.48 2.95 27.76
C ARG A 209 -12.25 3.76 28.82
N ARG A 210 -13.59 3.91 28.68
CA ARG A 210 -14.41 4.61 29.66
C ARG A 210 -14.32 3.95 31.03
N ARG A 211 -14.36 2.61 31.09
CA ARG A 211 -14.25 1.87 32.34
C ARG A 211 -12.87 2.06 33.00
N GLN A 212 -11.82 2.16 32.20
CA GLN A 212 -10.48 2.48 32.70
C GLN A 212 -10.42 3.84 33.43
N TYR A 213 -11.08 4.87 32.90
CA TYR A 213 -11.17 6.18 33.54
C TYR A 213 -11.90 6.13 34.91
N LEU A 214 -12.91 5.27 35.03
CA LEU A 214 -13.71 5.16 36.25
C LEU A 214 -13.11 4.23 37.31
N THR A 215 -12.43 3.15 36.89
CA THR A 215 -12.02 2.08 37.81
C THR A 215 -10.50 1.86 37.87
N GLY A 216 -9.71 2.58 37.04
CA GLY A 216 -8.26 2.37 36.90
C GLY A 216 -7.87 1.06 36.17
N ARG A 217 -8.81 0.15 35.91
CA ARG A 217 -8.56 -1.14 35.26
C ARG A 217 -9.14 -1.14 33.85
N ARG A 218 -8.31 -1.50 32.84
CA ARG A 218 -8.73 -1.59 31.45
C ARG A 218 -9.08 -3.03 31.06
N PRO A 219 -10.38 -3.36 30.86
CA PRO A 219 -10.77 -4.65 30.31
C PRO A 219 -10.24 -4.83 28.87
N PRO A 220 -10.03 -6.07 28.39
CA PRO A 220 -9.57 -6.34 27.03
C PRO A 220 -10.72 -6.19 26.01
N GLY A 221 -11.21 -4.96 25.81
CA GLY A 221 -12.37 -4.69 24.96
C GLY A 221 -12.23 -5.14 23.51
N VAL A 222 -11.00 -5.12 22.96
CA VAL A 222 -10.72 -5.66 21.62
C VAL A 222 -10.94 -7.17 21.59
N LEU A 223 -10.43 -7.89 22.61
CA LEU A 223 -10.62 -9.35 22.71
C LEU A 223 -12.10 -9.74 22.80
N TYR A 224 -12.86 -9.01 23.62
CA TYR A 224 -14.30 -9.24 23.72
C TYR A 224 -15.02 -9.01 22.37
N GLY A 225 -14.63 -7.94 21.64
CA GLY A 225 -15.17 -7.69 20.31
C GLY A 225 -14.81 -8.78 19.28
N LEU A 226 -13.59 -9.29 19.33
CA LEU A 226 -13.15 -10.41 18.49
C LEU A 226 -13.91 -11.71 18.83
N LEU A 227 -14.16 -11.99 20.10
CA LEU A 227 -14.97 -13.13 20.52
C LEU A 227 -16.42 -13.02 20.03
N VAL A 228 -17.02 -11.84 20.11
CA VAL A 228 -18.36 -11.59 19.54
C VAL A 228 -18.37 -11.83 18.04
N MET A 229 -17.37 -11.30 17.31
CA MET A 229 -17.25 -11.50 15.88
C MET A 229 -17.10 -12.99 15.53
N ALA A 230 -16.21 -13.70 16.23
CA ALA A 230 -16.00 -15.13 16.01
C ALA A 230 -17.28 -15.94 16.31
N GLY A 231 -18.02 -15.59 17.38
CA GLY A 231 -19.29 -16.23 17.71
C GLY A 231 -20.35 -16.00 16.65
N LEU A 232 -20.50 -14.76 16.12
CA LEU A 232 -21.45 -14.45 15.06
C LEU A 232 -21.09 -15.17 13.74
N VAL A 233 -19.80 -15.23 13.39
CA VAL A 233 -19.33 -15.97 12.21
C VAL A 233 -19.62 -17.46 12.37
N ALA A 234 -19.30 -18.04 13.53
CA ALA A 234 -19.60 -19.46 13.81
C ALA A 234 -21.11 -19.74 13.73
N LEU A 235 -21.93 -18.83 14.28
CA LEU A 235 -23.39 -18.94 14.19
C LEU A 235 -23.89 -18.91 12.75
N ALA A 236 -23.33 -18.01 11.92
CA ALA A 236 -23.67 -17.94 10.49
C ALA A 236 -23.31 -19.26 9.77
N PHE A 237 -22.16 -19.86 10.08
CA PHE A 237 -21.77 -21.15 9.51
C PHE A 237 -22.69 -22.29 9.94
N LEU A 238 -23.15 -22.29 11.18
CA LEU A 238 -24.06 -23.32 11.69
C LEU A 238 -25.48 -23.19 11.16
N MET A 239 -25.98 -21.94 11.01
CA MET A 239 -27.36 -21.70 10.58
C MET A 239 -27.57 -21.82 9.06
N PHE A 240 -26.55 -21.58 8.26
CA PHE A 240 -26.64 -21.53 6.79
C PHE A 240 -25.81 -22.62 6.08
N ASP A 241 -25.51 -23.73 6.75
CA ASP A 241 -24.82 -24.91 6.19
C ASP A 241 -23.58 -24.54 5.37
N ALA A 242 -22.59 -23.96 6.04
CA ALA A 242 -21.36 -23.48 5.42
C ALA A 242 -21.58 -22.52 4.25
N PRO A 243 -21.96 -21.24 4.54
CA PRO A 243 -22.24 -20.22 3.52
C PRO A 243 -21.04 -19.87 2.63
N LEU A 244 -19.87 -20.39 2.96
CA LEU A 244 -18.64 -20.25 2.20
C LEU A 244 -18.04 -21.62 1.95
N ARG A 245 -17.91 -22.00 0.69
CA ARG A 245 -17.22 -23.24 0.28
C ARG A 245 -15.86 -22.86 -0.28
N PHE A 246 -14.91 -23.79 -0.18
CA PHE A 246 -13.57 -23.59 -0.71
C PHE A 246 -13.35 -24.51 -1.93
N GLU A 247 -13.34 -23.91 -3.11
CA GLU A 247 -12.92 -24.56 -4.33
C GLU A 247 -11.42 -24.80 -4.27
N ARG A 248 -11.00 -26.06 -4.23
CA ARG A 248 -9.59 -26.44 -4.14
C ARG A 248 -8.97 -26.51 -5.53
N PRO A 249 -7.71 -26.06 -5.69
CA PRO A 249 -6.97 -26.31 -6.91
C PRO A 249 -6.79 -27.82 -7.12
N GLU A 250 -7.03 -28.28 -8.34
CA GLU A 250 -6.83 -29.67 -8.74
C GLU A 250 -5.78 -29.76 -9.84
N LEU A 251 -4.95 -30.81 -9.78
CA LEU A 251 -3.92 -31.03 -10.78
C LEU A 251 -4.55 -31.58 -12.07
N GLY A 252 -4.61 -30.75 -13.09
CA GLY A 252 -4.96 -31.15 -14.45
C GLY A 252 -3.77 -31.76 -15.21
N ARG A 253 -3.96 -32.01 -16.49
CA ARG A 253 -2.93 -32.65 -17.33
C ARG A 253 -1.63 -31.84 -17.46
N PHE A 254 -1.72 -30.52 -17.53
CA PHE A 254 -0.58 -29.62 -17.78
C PHE A 254 -0.42 -28.53 -16.72
N ASN A 255 -1.46 -28.24 -15.95
CA ASN A 255 -1.48 -27.18 -14.96
C ASN A 255 -2.49 -27.50 -13.87
N LEU A 256 -2.44 -26.75 -12.76
CA LEU A 256 -3.53 -26.74 -11.79
C LEU A 256 -4.70 -25.92 -12.33
N SER A 257 -5.92 -26.36 -12.06
CA SER A 257 -7.18 -25.70 -12.38
C SER A 257 -7.99 -25.48 -11.11
N GLY A 258 -8.82 -24.45 -11.08
CA GLY A 258 -9.58 -24.05 -9.88
C GLY A 258 -8.74 -23.29 -8.85
N GLY A 259 -9.39 -22.88 -7.77
CA GLY A 259 -8.77 -22.08 -6.73
C GLY A 259 -8.38 -20.64 -7.16
N ILE A 260 -7.52 -20.00 -6.38
CA ILE A 260 -6.91 -18.70 -6.68
C ILE A 260 -5.44 -18.95 -7.02
N GLN A 261 -5.04 -18.55 -8.20
CA GLN A 261 -3.63 -18.51 -8.58
C GLN A 261 -3.03 -17.15 -8.25
N VAL A 262 -2.02 -17.12 -7.39
CA VAL A 262 -1.12 -15.97 -7.17
C VAL A 262 0.06 -16.17 -8.11
N PRO A 263 0.17 -15.41 -9.21
CA PRO A 263 1.20 -15.67 -10.21
C PRO A 263 2.60 -15.44 -9.66
N LEU A 264 3.57 -16.22 -10.13
CA LEU A 264 4.96 -16.10 -9.67
C LEU A 264 5.53 -14.68 -9.79
N PRO A 265 5.26 -13.92 -10.87
CA PRO A 265 5.68 -12.52 -10.96
C PRO A 265 5.17 -11.63 -9.82
N LEU A 266 3.91 -11.81 -9.36
CA LEU A 266 3.39 -11.09 -8.19
C LEU A 266 4.17 -11.45 -6.92
N PHE A 267 4.43 -12.73 -6.71
CA PHE A 267 5.17 -13.19 -5.52
C PHE A 267 6.60 -12.64 -5.52
N SER A 268 7.29 -12.70 -6.67
CA SER A 268 8.66 -12.20 -6.84
C SER A 268 8.74 -10.69 -6.63
N LEU A 269 7.82 -9.95 -7.22
CA LEU A 269 7.72 -8.49 -7.08
C LEU A 269 7.43 -8.09 -5.64
N TRP A 270 6.43 -8.73 -5.02
CA TRP A 270 6.08 -8.51 -3.62
C TRP A 270 7.26 -8.75 -2.69
N PHE A 271 7.98 -9.87 -2.88
CA PHE A 271 9.13 -10.21 -2.05
C PHE A 271 10.27 -9.19 -2.22
N ALA A 272 10.61 -8.85 -3.47
CA ALA A 272 11.67 -7.88 -3.76
C ALA A 272 11.34 -6.48 -3.20
N LEU A 273 10.14 -5.96 -3.47
CA LEU A 273 9.72 -4.65 -2.98
C LEU A 273 9.64 -4.61 -1.45
N SER A 274 9.16 -5.69 -0.83
CA SER A 274 9.06 -5.78 0.62
C SER A 274 10.41 -5.78 1.29
N THR A 275 11.34 -6.63 0.83
CA THR A 275 12.69 -6.74 1.40
C THR A 275 13.52 -5.48 1.14
N TYR A 276 13.42 -4.90 -0.05
CA TYR A 276 14.08 -3.63 -0.37
C TYR A 276 13.58 -2.51 0.53
N THR A 277 12.26 -2.28 0.58
CA THR A 277 11.67 -1.18 1.36
C THR A 277 11.88 -1.38 2.86
N ALA A 278 11.84 -2.62 3.33
CA ALA A 278 12.10 -2.96 4.73
C ALA A 278 13.51 -2.54 5.19
N SER A 279 14.50 -2.57 4.32
CA SER A 279 15.87 -2.12 4.65
C SER A 279 15.93 -0.62 4.98
N PHE A 280 15.17 0.21 4.28
CA PHE A 280 15.04 1.64 4.57
C PHE A 280 14.21 1.90 5.82
N ILE A 281 13.12 1.16 6.01
CA ILE A 281 12.30 1.25 7.22
C ILE A 281 13.12 0.83 8.45
N ALA A 282 13.95 -0.21 8.34
CA ALA A 282 14.82 -0.66 9.42
C ALA A 282 15.81 0.44 9.86
N GLU A 283 16.37 1.16 8.90
CA GLU A 283 17.25 2.30 9.21
C GLU A 283 16.49 3.47 9.84
N ASN A 284 15.27 3.77 9.37
CA ASN A 284 14.40 4.76 10.00
C ASN A 284 14.08 4.39 11.44
N VAL A 285 13.78 3.11 11.71
CA VAL A 285 13.52 2.60 13.07
C VAL A 285 14.77 2.72 13.95
N ARG A 286 15.92 2.28 13.44
CA ARG A 286 17.19 2.42 14.16
C ARG A 286 17.50 3.88 14.52
N GLY A 287 17.42 4.77 13.52
CA GLY A 287 17.69 6.21 13.69
C GLY A 287 16.70 6.86 14.65
N GLY A 288 15.41 6.53 14.53
CA GLY A 288 14.38 7.08 15.41
C GLY A 288 14.51 6.62 16.87
N ILE A 289 14.87 5.37 17.13
CA ILE A 289 15.15 4.91 18.51
C ILE A 289 16.43 5.55 19.04
N ALA A 290 17.47 5.66 18.23
CA ALA A 290 18.73 6.28 18.62
C ALA A 290 18.64 7.80 18.85
N SER A 291 17.64 8.48 18.29
CA SER A 291 17.42 9.92 18.47
C SER A 291 16.83 10.29 19.85
N VAL A 292 16.28 9.32 20.59
CA VAL A 292 15.76 9.57 21.95
C VAL A 292 16.92 9.82 22.89
N SER A 293 16.87 10.95 23.58
CA SER A 293 17.97 11.38 24.48
C SER A 293 18.24 10.36 25.60
N ARG A 294 19.52 10.16 25.95
CA ARG A 294 19.93 9.27 27.01
C ARG A 294 19.33 9.67 28.39
N GLY A 295 19.12 10.96 28.59
CA GLY A 295 18.48 11.46 29.82
C GLY A 295 17.07 10.93 30.05
N GLN A 296 16.30 10.64 28.96
CA GLN A 296 14.99 9.99 29.08
C GLN A 296 15.11 8.55 29.59
N THR A 297 16.15 7.85 29.18
CA THR A 297 16.45 6.49 29.62
C THR A 297 16.89 6.49 31.06
N GLU A 298 17.81 7.38 31.47
CA GLU A 298 18.34 7.54 32.83
C GLU A 298 17.26 7.97 33.82
N ALA A 299 16.43 8.94 33.46
CA ALA A 299 15.29 9.36 34.28
C ALA A 299 14.27 8.21 34.48
N SER A 300 14.02 7.42 33.43
CA SER A 300 13.13 6.25 33.52
C SER A 300 13.70 5.18 34.47
N GLN A 301 15.01 4.97 34.45
CA GLN A 301 15.70 4.03 35.34
C GLN A 301 15.67 4.51 36.79
N SER A 302 15.88 5.82 37.03
CA SER A 302 15.79 6.44 38.32
C SER A 302 14.41 6.31 38.98
N LEU A 303 13.35 6.23 38.12
CA LEU A 303 11.97 5.94 38.57
C LEU A 303 11.72 4.43 38.77
N GLY A 304 12.73 3.56 38.66
CA GLY A 304 12.60 2.12 38.87
C GLY A 304 11.82 1.40 37.76
N LEU A 305 11.69 2.00 36.58
CA LEU A 305 11.01 1.34 35.45
C LEU A 305 11.87 0.18 34.91
N SER A 306 11.25 -1.01 34.76
CA SER A 306 11.91 -2.11 34.06
C SER A 306 12.18 -1.74 32.60
N ARG A 307 13.21 -2.33 31.98
CA ARG A 307 13.61 -2.07 30.58
C ARG A 307 12.43 -2.17 29.59
N ALA A 308 11.56 -3.16 29.76
CA ALA A 308 10.38 -3.32 28.92
C ALA A 308 9.36 -2.17 29.10
N LYS A 309 9.13 -1.72 30.34
CA LYS A 309 8.24 -0.58 30.63
C LYS A 309 8.84 0.73 30.12
N MET A 310 10.13 0.95 30.31
CA MET A 310 10.86 2.11 29.79
C MET A 310 10.75 2.19 28.26
N LEU A 311 11.03 1.11 27.54
CA LEU A 311 10.88 1.06 26.10
C LEU A 311 9.44 1.36 25.66
N ARG A 312 8.45 0.69 26.27
CA ARG A 312 7.03 0.81 25.88
C ARG A 312 6.41 2.16 26.21
N LEU A 313 6.76 2.77 27.34
CA LEU A 313 6.09 3.97 27.85
C LEU A 313 6.84 5.27 27.53
N VAL A 314 8.15 5.21 27.32
CA VAL A 314 8.99 6.40 27.17
C VAL A 314 9.67 6.43 25.80
N VAL A 315 10.46 5.40 25.46
CA VAL A 315 11.32 5.43 24.28
C VAL A 315 10.50 5.25 22.99
N ILE A 316 9.69 4.21 22.90
CA ILE A 316 8.94 3.91 21.66
C ILE A 316 7.98 5.05 21.27
N PRO A 317 7.17 5.64 22.18
CA PRO A 317 6.30 6.76 21.82
C PRO A 317 7.04 7.99 21.29
N GLN A 318 8.23 8.26 21.81
CA GLN A 318 9.07 9.36 21.32
C GLN A 318 9.72 9.01 19.98
N ALA A 319 10.29 7.81 19.85
CA ALA A 319 10.92 7.32 18.63
C ALA A 319 9.93 7.27 17.45
N LEU A 320 8.68 6.83 17.66
CA LEU A 320 7.66 6.74 16.60
C LEU A 320 7.41 8.07 15.90
N ARG A 321 7.55 9.21 16.60
CA ARG A 321 7.40 10.54 15.98
C ARG A 321 8.48 10.82 14.95
N VAL A 322 9.67 10.30 15.16
CA VAL A 322 10.81 10.44 14.24
C VAL A 322 10.75 9.36 13.15
N ILE A 323 10.27 8.16 13.49
CA ILE A 323 10.17 7.01 12.55
C ILE A 323 9.06 7.20 11.52
N ILE A 324 7.88 7.65 11.93
CA ILE A 324 6.68 7.66 11.08
C ILE A 324 6.83 8.53 9.83
N PRO A 325 7.27 9.82 9.89
CA PRO A 325 7.35 10.66 8.70
C PRO A 325 8.22 10.08 7.57
N PRO A 326 9.46 9.64 7.79
CA PRO A 326 10.27 9.04 6.73
C PRO A 326 9.74 7.67 6.28
N THR A 327 9.07 6.92 7.17
CA THR A 327 8.45 5.64 6.81
C THR A 327 7.27 5.84 5.84
N ILE A 328 6.50 6.92 5.98
CA ILE A 328 5.44 7.29 5.03
C ILE A 328 6.02 7.46 3.63
N ASN A 329 7.16 8.12 3.49
CA ASN A 329 7.84 8.28 2.20
C ASN A 329 8.25 6.94 1.60
N GLN A 330 8.63 5.95 2.43
CA GLN A 330 8.94 4.61 1.93
C GLN A 330 7.71 3.88 1.39
N TYR A 331 6.53 4.09 1.97
CA TYR A 331 5.28 3.52 1.44
C TYR A 331 4.90 4.14 0.09
N LEU A 332 5.06 5.46 -0.05
CA LEU A 332 4.85 6.15 -1.32
C LEU A 332 5.82 5.65 -2.40
N ASN A 333 7.09 5.46 -2.04
CA ASN A 333 8.10 4.94 -2.95
C ASN A 333 7.79 3.48 -3.35
N LEU A 334 7.35 2.63 -2.42
CA LEU A 334 6.96 1.25 -2.72
C LEU A 334 5.81 1.21 -3.72
N THR A 335 4.77 2.04 -3.52
CA THR A 335 3.64 2.13 -4.44
C THR A 335 4.07 2.58 -5.84
N LYS A 336 4.99 3.55 -5.96
CA LYS A 336 5.55 3.98 -7.26
C LYS A 336 6.43 2.90 -7.88
N ASN A 337 7.25 2.22 -7.08
CA ASN A 337 8.12 1.14 -7.54
C ASN A 337 7.36 -0.10 -8.01
N SER A 338 6.05 -0.24 -7.70
CA SER A 338 5.24 -1.31 -8.27
C SER A 338 5.20 -1.29 -9.79
N SER A 339 5.38 -0.10 -10.41
CA SER A 339 5.50 0.06 -11.87
C SER A 339 6.68 -0.69 -12.50
N LEU A 340 7.70 -1.06 -11.72
CA LEU A 340 8.82 -1.89 -12.16
C LEU A 340 8.41 -3.36 -12.42
N ALA A 341 7.18 -3.72 -12.09
CA ALA A 341 6.55 -5.01 -12.36
C ALA A 341 6.61 -5.43 -13.83
N VAL A 342 6.67 -4.48 -14.75
CA VAL A 342 6.81 -4.72 -16.18
C VAL A 342 8.03 -5.59 -16.49
N ALA A 343 9.10 -5.49 -15.70
CA ALA A 343 10.32 -6.27 -15.90
C ALA A 343 10.15 -7.80 -15.66
N VAL A 344 9.12 -8.19 -14.91
CA VAL A 344 8.79 -9.59 -14.61
C VAL A 344 7.42 -9.99 -15.15
N ALA A 345 6.81 -9.13 -15.99
CA ALA A 345 5.50 -9.34 -16.61
C ALA A 345 4.36 -9.56 -15.58
N TYR A 346 4.42 -8.90 -14.41
CA TYR A 346 3.25 -8.83 -13.56
C TYR A 346 2.26 -7.79 -14.10
N GLU A 347 1.02 -8.18 -14.21
CA GLU A 347 -0.07 -7.46 -14.88
C GLU A 347 -0.67 -6.35 -14.00
N GLU A 348 0.15 -5.34 -13.63
CA GLU A 348 -0.32 -4.13 -12.95
C GLU A 348 -0.59 -2.98 -13.95
N LEU A 349 -0.89 -1.78 -13.45
CA LEU A 349 -1.32 -0.67 -14.29
C LEU A 349 -0.35 -0.31 -15.42
N VAL A 350 0.97 -0.24 -15.16
CA VAL A 350 1.94 0.11 -16.22
C VAL A 350 2.05 -1.03 -17.22
N SER A 351 2.10 -2.26 -16.78
CA SER A 351 2.22 -3.43 -17.65
C SER A 351 0.98 -3.60 -18.55
N LEU A 352 -0.23 -3.58 -17.95
CA LEU A 352 -1.48 -3.76 -18.71
C LEU A 352 -1.83 -2.52 -19.53
N TRP A 353 -1.85 -1.35 -18.89
CA TRP A 353 -2.40 -0.14 -19.48
C TRP A 353 -1.36 0.62 -20.32
N ALA A 354 -0.23 1.01 -19.72
CA ALA A 354 0.82 1.72 -20.44
C ALA A 354 1.70 0.79 -21.30
N GLY A 355 1.63 -0.52 -21.12
CA GLY A 355 2.29 -1.53 -21.95
C GLY A 355 1.36 -2.08 -23.01
N ILE A 356 0.51 -3.05 -22.65
CA ILE A 356 -0.29 -3.82 -23.61
C ILE A 356 -1.36 -2.95 -24.28
N ALA A 357 -2.22 -2.25 -23.52
CA ALA A 357 -3.30 -1.44 -24.07
C ALA A 357 -2.77 -0.30 -24.95
N LEU A 358 -1.66 0.34 -24.56
CA LEU A 358 -0.99 1.36 -25.38
C LEU A 358 -0.54 0.81 -26.74
N ASN A 359 0.10 -0.35 -26.74
CA ASN A 359 0.59 -0.98 -27.96
C ASN A 359 -0.56 -1.42 -28.90
N GLN A 360 -1.70 -1.81 -28.33
CA GLN A 360 -2.86 -2.24 -29.11
C GLN A 360 -3.67 -1.07 -29.69
N THR A 361 -3.80 0.03 -28.93
CA THR A 361 -4.68 1.15 -29.29
C THR A 361 -3.94 2.33 -29.91
N GLY A 362 -2.63 2.45 -29.70
CA GLY A 362 -1.83 3.61 -30.12
C GLY A 362 -2.16 4.93 -29.41
N GLN A 363 -2.99 4.92 -28.36
CA GLN A 363 -3.51 6.10 -27.64
C GLN A 363 -2.51 6.60 -26.58
N ALA A 364 -1.25 6.86 -26.98
CA ALA A 364 -0.15 7.13 -26.07
C ALA A 364 -0.42 8.29 -25.10
N LEU A 365 -0.93 9.43 -25.61
CA LEU A 365 -1.16 10.62 -24.80
C LEU A 365 -2.17 10.35 -23.69
N VAL A 366 -3.31 9.75 -24.03
CA VAL A 366 -4.41 9.49 -23.09
C VAL A 366 -3.99 8.45 -22.05
N ILE A 367 -3.43 7.33 -22.51
CA ILE A 367 -3.02 6.22 -21.64
C ILE A 367 -1.94 6.62 -20.65
N ILE A 368 -0.90 7.36 -21.10
CA ILE A 368 0.16 7.81 -20.21
C ILE A 368 -0.37 8.86 -19.24
N ALA A 369 -1.21 9.81 -19.68
CA ALA A 369 -1.82 10.78 -18.80
C ALA A 369 -2.68 10.12 -17.72
N MET A 370 -3.53 9.15 -18.09
CA MET A 370 -4.33 8.37 -17.15
C MET A 370 -3.45 7.62 -16.14
N THR A 371 -2.37 6.99 -16.60
CA THR A 371 -1.42 6.28 -15.75
C THR A 371 -0.80 7.21 -14.69
N ILE A 372 -0.33 8.39 -15.11
CA ILE A 372 0.24 9.40 -14.22
C ILE A 372 -0.80 9.85 -13.19
N VAL A 373 -2.01 10.18 -13.62
CA VAL A 373 -3.11 10.63 -12.74
C VAL A 373 -3.43 9.57 -11.69
N VAL A 374 -3.46 8.29 -12.04
CA VAL A 374 -3.70 7.21 -11.09
C VAL A 374 -2.58 7.12 -10.04
N TYR A 375 -1.31 7.09 -10.44
CA TYR A 375 -0.21 7.01 -9.48
C TYR A 375 -0.14 8.23 -8.57
N GLU A 376 -0.40 9.43 -9.09
CA GLU A 376 -0.49 10.64 -8.27
C GLU A 376 -1.67 10.57 -7.30
N THR A 377 -2.83 10.11 -7.75
CA THR A 377 -4.02 9.94 -6.91
C THR A 377 -3.76 8.93 -5.79
N LEU A 378 -3.17 7.77 -6.10
CA LEU A 378 -2.79 6.77 -5.09
C LEU A 378 -1.77 7.35 -4.09
N SER A 379 -0.81 8.14 -4.56
CA SER A 379 0.17 8.81 -3.71
C SER A 379 -0.49 9.84 -2.78
N LEU A 380 -1.40 10.65 -3.30
CA LEU A 380 -2.13 11.65 -2.51
C LEU A 380 -3.04 11.00 -1.46
N ILE A 381 -3.78 9.94 -1.83
CA ILE A 381 -4.64 9.19 -0.90
C ILE A 381 -3.79 8.57 0.22
N THR A 382 -2.70 7.89 -0.14
CA THR A 382 -1.79 7.27 0.83
C THR A 382 -1.21 8.34 1.76
N SER A 383 -0.73 9.46 1.22
CA SER A 383 -0.20 10.58 1.99
C SER A 383 -1.26 11.19 2.93
N ALA A 384 -2.49 11.38 2.45
CA ALA A 384 -3.58 11.95 3.25
C ALA A 384 -3.92 11.04 4.44
N ILE A 385 -4.12 9.73 4.20
CA ILE A 385 -4.43 8.75 5.26
C ILE A 385 -3.32 8.72 6.32
N LEU A 386 -2.07 8.66 5.89
CA LEU A 386 -0.93 8.56 6.80
C LEU A 386 -0.64 9.87 7.53
N ASN A 387 -0.88 11.03 6.92
CA ASN A 387 -0.77 12.33 7.58
C ASN A 387 -1.84 12.54 8.65
N ILE A 388 -3.07 12.03 8.46
CA ILE A 388 -4.11 12.02 9.50
C ILE A 388 -3.63 11.19 10.70
N TYR A 389 -3.01 10.04 10.45
CA TYR A 389 -2.42 9.22 11.51
C TYR A 389 -1.26 9.93 12.21
N ASN A 390 -0.33 10.52 11.45
CA ASN A 390 0.82 11.26 11.98
C ASN A 390 0.39 12.41 12.90
N LYS A 391 -0.60 13.21 12.51
CA LYS A 391 -1.16 14.27 13.35
C LYS A 391 -1.71 13.78 14.69
N ARG A 392 -2.23 12.55 14.77
CA ARG A 392 -2.74 11.95 16.01
C ARG A 392 -1.63 11.47 16.94
N VAL A 393 -0.44 11.19 16.42
CA VAL A 393 0.72 10.69 17.19
C VAL A 393 1.60 11.84 17.68
N GLN A 394 1.53 13.02 17.05
CA GLN A 394 2.22 14.22 17.52
C GLN A 394 1.66 14.66 18.89
N LEU A 395 2.55 14.90 19.87
CA LEU A 395 2.15 15.58 21.11
C LEU A 395 1.97 17.07 20.80
N VAL A 396 0.89 17.62 21.32
CA VAL A 396 0.76 19.06 21.46
C VAL A 396 1.67 19.45 22.63
N GLU A 397 2.82 20.06 22.34
CA GLU A 397 3.58 20.76 23.36
C GLU A 397 2.69 21.91 23.88
N ARG A 398 2.32 21.82 25.15
CA ARG A 398 1.66 22.90 25.88
C ARG A 398 2.68 23.73 26.60
#